data_03aef5f1a2f0c7c8188878d0e29b209f
#
_entry.id   03aef5f1a2f0c7c8188878d0e29b209f
#
_cell.length_a   1.000
_cell.length_b   1.000
_cell.length_c   1.000
_cell.angle_alpha   90.00
_cell.angle_beta   90.00
_cell.angle_gamma   90.00
#
_symmetry.space_group_name_H-M   'P 1'
#
loop_
_entity.id
_entity.type
_entity.pdbx_description
1 polymer ?
#
loop_
_entity_poly.entity_id
_entity_poly.type
_entity_poly.pdbx_seq_one_letter_code
_entity_poly.pdbx_strand_id
1 'polypeptide(L)'
;QSRSVSIRGLLQFRDDVPPVPLEEVVSTAEVVKRFCTGAMSLGSISTETHEALAVAMNSLGGKSNTGEGGEDPQRFGDNRRSSIKQIASGRFGVTSEYLANADELQIKMAQGAKPGEGGELPGHKVTPLIARTRGTTPGVGLISPPPHHDIYSIEDLAQLIHDLKAANRRARVSVKLVSEVGVGVIAAGVAKAKADHIVISGGDG
;
A
#
# COMPACT_ATOMS: atom_id res chain seq x y z
N GLN A 1 -3.79 30.97 8.22
CA GLN A 1 -2.60 31.15 7.33
C GLN A 1 -2.25 29.91 6.50
N SER A 2 -2.64 28.72 6.90
CA SER A 2 -2.32 27.46 6.16
C SER A 2 -3.23 27.19 4.96
N ARG A 3 -4.36 27.87 4.83
CA ARG A 3 -5.35 27.59 3.76
C ARG A 3 -4.90 27.96 2.35
N SER A 4 -3.98 28.92 2.20
CA SER A 4 -3.54 29.41 0.88
C SER A 4 -2.27 28.74 0.34
N VAL A 5 -1.67 27.78 1.07
CA VAL A 5 -0.37 27.17 0.73
C VAL A 5 -0.53 26.01 -0.26
N SER A 6 -1.72 25.47 -0.42
CA SER A 6 -1.99 24.37 -1.35
C SER A 6 -3.30 24.60 -2.11
N ILE A 7 -3.44 23.99 -3.29
CA ILE A 7 -4.67 24.02 -4.08
C ILE A 7 -5.86 23.56 -3.26
N ARG A 8 -5.70 22.54 -2.42
CA ARG A 8 -6.75 22.05 -1.51
C ARG A 8 -7.26 23.17 -0.58
N GLY A 9 -6.38 24.03 -0.08
CA GLY A 9 -6.73 25.13 0.80
C GLY A 9 -7.55 26.25 0.10
N LEU A 10 -7.54 26.29 -1.23
CA LEU A 10 -8.32 27.22 -2.04
C LEU A 10 -9.71 26.68 -2.40
N LEU A 11 -9.95 25.37 -2.20
CA LEU A 11 -11.25 24.76 -2.48
C LEU A 11 -12.25 25.12 -1.38
N GLN A 12 -13.49 25.39 -1.80
CA GLN A 12 -14.62 25.66 -0.91
C GLN A 12 -15.77 24.74 -1.27
N PHE A 13 -16.61 24.44 -0.29
CA PHE A 13 -17.87 23.77 -0.57
C PHE A 13 -18.79 24.72 -1.34
N ARG A 14 -19.58 24.16 -2.21
CA ARG A 14 -20.66 24.89 -2.86
C ARG A 14 -21.76 25.15 -1.84
N ASP A 15 -22.16 26.41 -1.70
CA ASP A 15 -23.24 26.87 -0.83
C ASP A 15 -24.52 27.23 -1.61
N ASP A 16 -24.42 27.19 -2.95
CA ASP A 16 -25.51 27.46 -3.89
C ASP A 16 -26.39 26.21 -4.18
N VAL A 17 -26.07 25.07 -3.57
CA VAL A 17 -26.78 23.79 -3.76
C VAL A 17 -27.56 23.44 -2.49
N PRO A 18 -28.86 23.07 -2.59
CA PRO A 18 -29.62 22.63 -1.42
C PRO A 18 -28.92 21.44 -0.74
N PRO A 19 -28.95 21.39 0.59
CA PRO A 19 -28.38 20.25 1.32
C PRO A 19 -29.16 18.96 1.00
N VAL A 20 -28.43 17.85 0.88
CA VAL A 20 -29.03 16.53 0.72
C VAL A 20 -29.69 16.12 2.04
N PRO A 21 -30.92 15.59 2.03
CA PRO A 21 -31.58 15.05 3.22
C PRO A 21 -30.70 14.01 3.92
N LEU A 22 -30.69 14.02 5.25
CA LEU A 22 -29.79 13.17 6.03
C LEU A 22 -30.00 11.67 5.76
N GLU A 23 -31.22 11.26 5.49
CA GLU A 23 -31.59 9.89 5.13
C GLU A 23 -31.03 9.40 3.80
N GLU A 24 -30.67 10.34 2.91
CA GLU A 24 -30.01 10.03 1.64
C GLU A 24 -28.47 10.05 1.73
N VAL A 25 -27.93 10.49 2.86
CA VAL A 25 -26.48 10.55 3.06
C VAL A 25 -25.93 9.18 3.44
N VAL A 26 -24.90 8.73 2.75
CA VAL A 26 -24.19 7.47 3.07
C VAL A 26 -23.64 7.54 4.49
N SER A 27 -23.89 6.50 5.30
CA SER A 27 -23.42 6.46 6.68
C SER A 27 -21.89 6.49 6.79
N THR A 28 -21.38 7.04 7.89
CA THR A 28 -19.92 7.06 8.17
C THR A 28 -19.32 5.65 8.12
N ALA A 29 -20.03 4.65 8.63
CA ALA A 29 -19.57 3.25 8.61
C ALA A 29 -19.39 2.72 7.17
N GLU A 30 -20.27 3.09 6.26
CA GLU A 30 -20.13 2.69 4.83
C GLU A 30 -19.02 3.48 4.13
N VAL A 31 -18.83 4.75 4.49
CA VAL A 31 -17.76 5.58 3.93
C VAL A 31 -16.39 5.05 4.34
N VAL A 32 -16.21 4.70 5.63
CA VAL A 32 -14.92 4.23 6.18
C VAL A 32 -14.45 2.93 5.51
N LYS A 33 -15.34 2.05 5.07
CA LYS A 33 -14.98 0.84 4.31
C LYS A 33 -14.19 1.10 3.03
N ARG A 34 -14.24 2.32 2.51
CA ARG A 34 -13.53 2.75 1.31
C ARG A 34 -12.14 3.33 1.60
N PHE A 35 -11.78 3.46 2.89
CA PHE A 35 -10.50 4.04 3.30
C PHE A 35 -9.46 2.96 3.59
N CYS A 36 -8.24 3.28 3.28
CA CYS A 36 -7.07 2.49 3.68
C CYS A 36 -5.96 3.40 4.19
N THR A 37 -5.06 2.84 4.99
CA THR A 37 -3.83 3.54 5.37
C THR A 37 -2.88 3.62 4.19
N GLY A 38 -1.99 4.61 4.20
CA GLY A 38 -0.80 4.57 3.38
C GLY A 38 0.04 3.33 3.70
N ALA A 39 0.88 2.93 2.75
CA ALA A 39 1.80 1.81 2.92
C ALA A 39 2.99 2.25 3.79
N MET A 40 3.01 1.85 5.05
CA MET A 40 4.08 2.12 6.00
C MET A 40 4.68 0.81 6.46
N SER A 41 5.96 0.58 6.16
CA SER A 41 6.61 -0.70 6.39
C SER A 41 7.10 -0.86 7.83
N LEU A 42 7.04 -2.09 8.33
CA LEU A 42 7.70 -2.47 9.58
C LEU A 42 9.20 -2.21 9.49
N GLY A 43 9.71 -1.40 10.42
CA GLY A 43 11.10 -0.92 10.43
C GLY A 43 11.22 0.55 10.03
N SER A 44 10.36 1.09 9.17
CA SER A 44 10.19 2.54 9.03
C SER A 44 9.36 3.12 10.17
N ILE A 45 8.37 2.38 10.63
CA ILE A 45 7.61 2.63 11.86
C ILE A 45 7.81 1.47 12.85
N SER A 46 7.48 1.68 14.12
CA SER A 46 7.62 0.65 15.15
C SER A 46 6.57 -0.46 14.99
N THR A 47 6.81 -1.60 15.64
CA THR A 47 5.87 -2.73 15.69
C THR A 47 4.52 -2.29 16.26
N GLU A 48 4.55 -1.55 17.37
CA GLU A 48 3.34 -1.07 18.05
C GLU A 48 2.50 -0.16 17.15
N THR A 49 3.15 0.76 16.43
CA THR A 49 2.46 1.63 15.47
C THR A 49 1.87 0.84 14.31
N HIS A 50 2.64 -0.13 13.77
CA HIS A 50 2.19 -0.96 12.67
C HIS A 50 0.98 -1.82 13.06
N GLU A 51 0.98 -2.37 14.26
CA GLU A 51 -0.14 -3.14 14.81
C GLU A 51 -1.34 -2.24 15.14
N ALA A 52 -1.11 -1.10 15.77
CA ALA A 52 -2.18 -0.15 16.12
C ALA A 52 -2.96 0.31 14.89
N LEU A 53 -2.28 0.57 13.76
CA LEU A 53 -2.92 0.92 12.49
C LEU A 53 -3.81 -0.22 11.97
N ALA A 54 -3.35 -1.47 12.07
CA ALA A 54 -4.14 -2.63 11.65
C ALA A 54 -5.39 -2.79 12.53
N VAL A 55 -5.22 -2.74 13.86
CA VAL A 55 -6.33 -2.84 14.82
C VAL A 55 -7.35 -1.72 14.60
N ALA A 56 -6.91 -0.48 14.46
CA ALA A 56 -7.79 0.67 14.23
C ALA A 56 -8.61 0.51 12.95
N MET A 57 -7.95 0.17 11.84
CA MET A 57 -8.63 0.02 10.56
C MET A 57 -9.60 -1.17 10.56
N ASN A 58 -9.20 -2.31 11.13
CA ASN A 58 -10.09 -3.47 11.26
C ASN A 58 -11.32 -3.15 12.13
N SER A 59 -11.14 -2.40 13.22
CA SER A 59 -12.26 -1.99 14.10
C SER A 59 -13.24 -1.05 13.42
N LEU A 60 -12.75 -0.22 12.49
CA LEU A 60 -13.57 0.73 11.75
C LEU A 60 -14.16 0.12 10.46
N GLY A 61 -13.73 -1.07 10.05
CA GLY A 61 -14.10 -1.67 8.77
C GLY A 61 -13.32 -1.14 7.56
N GLY A 62 -12.28 -0.33 7.79
CA GLY A 62 -11.32 0.08 6.77
C GLY A 62 -10.21 -0.94 6.57
N LYS A 63 -9.15 -0.57 5.86
CA LYS A 63 -8.04 -1.48 5.52
C LYS A 63 -6.70 -0.88 5.88
N SER A 64 -5.85 -1.64 6.56
CA SER A 64 -4.44 -1.28 6.74
C SER A 64 -3.55 -1.95 5.70
N ASN A 65 -2.44 -1.29 5.37
CA ASN A 65 -1.44 -1.76 4.42
C ASN A 65 -0.14 -2.06 5.15
N THR A 66 0.44 -3.23 4.92
CA THR A 66 1.70 -3.64 5.55
C THR A 66 2.90 -2.77 5.15
N GLY A 67 2.84 -2.10 4.00
CA GLY A 67 4.04 -1.62 3.34
C GLY A 67 4.91 -2.77 2.84
N GLU A 68 6.10 -2.46 2.34
CA GLU A 68 7.02 -3.41 1.72
C GLU A 68 7.80 -4.32 2.70
N GLY A 69 7.61 -4.15 3.99
CA GLY A 69 8.41 -4.81 5.03
C GLY A 69 7.91 -6.17 5.49
N GLY A 70 6.85 -6.68 4.90
CA GLY A 70 6.21 -7.91 5.38
C GLY A 70 5.36 -7.68 6.64
N GLU A 71 4.91 -8.75 7.23
CA GLU A 71 4.11 -8.77 8.47
C GLU A 71 4.48 -10.01 9.28
N ASP A 72 4.55 -9.88 10.61
CA ASP A 72 4.82 -11.02 11.48
C ASP A 72 3.68 -12.05 11.35
N PRO A 73 3.97 -13.31 11.00
CA PRO A 73 2.94 -14.35 10.86
C PRO A 73 2.06 -14.54 12.09
N GLN A 74 2.54 -14.23 13.29
CA GLN A 74 1.75 -14.29 14.51
C GLN A 74 0.50 -13.40 14.48
N ARG A 75 0.48 -12.40 13.60
CA ARG A 75 -0.64 -11.45 13.43
C ARG A 75 -1.74 -11.98 12.50
N PHE A 76 -1.46 -13.01 11.70
CA PHE A 76 -2.39 -13.43 10.63
C PHE A 76 -3.73 -13.97 11.17
N GLY A 77 -3.74 -14.48 12.40
CA GLY A 77 -4.91 -15.08 13.02
C GLY A 77 -5.78 -14.13 13.86
N ASP A 78 -5.40 -12.85 14.02
CA ASP A 78 -6.09 -11.93 14.89
C ASP A 78 -6.33 -10.54 14.27
N ASN A 79 -6.85 -9.60 15.07
CA ASN A 79 -7.22 -8.26 14.59
C ASN A 79 -6.01 -7.34 14.28
N ARG A 80 -4.79 -7.79 14.51
CA ARG A 80 -3.56 -7.08 14.13
C ARG A 80 -3.16 -7.38 12.68
N ARG A 81 -3.87 -8.25 11.99
CA ARG A 81 -3.64 -8.57 10.58
C ARG A 81 -3.96 -7.36 9.68
N SER A 82 -3.04 -6.98 8.82
CA SER A 82 -3.31 -5.99 7.79
C SER A 82 -3.99 -6.63 6.58
N SER A 83 -5.09 -6.03 6.14
CA SER A 83 -5.88 -6.51 4.99
C SER A 83 -5.13 -6.41 3.66
N ILE A 84 -4.35 -5.33 3.49
CA ILE A 84 -3.57 -5.09 2.27
C ILE A 84 -2.12 -5.50 2.53
N LYS A 85 -1.60 -6.39 1.70
CA LYS A 85 -0.21 -6.85 1.77
C LYS A 85 0.55 -6.38 0.54
N GLN A 86 1.56 -5.53 0.78
CA GLN A 86 2.33 -4.93 -0.31
C GLN A 86 3.48 -5.83 -0.75
N ILE A 87 3.75 -5.82 -2.05
CA ILE A 87 4.81 -6.55 -2.72
C ILE A 87 5.63 -5.56 -3.52
N ALA A 88 6.84 -5.29 -3.04
CA ALA A 88 7.82 -4.47 -3.73
C ALA A 88 8.82 -5.35 -4.48
N SER A 89 9.70 -4.74 -5.27
CA SER A 89 10.71 -5.48 -6.04
C SER A 89 11.68 -6.25 -5.14
N GLY A 90 11.96 -5.76 -3.93
CA GLY A 90 12.81 -6.45 -2.94
C GLY A 90 12.19 -7.73 -2.36
N ARG A 91 10.88 -7.96 -2.53
CA ARG A 91 10.14 -9.12 -2.00
C ARG A 91 10.36 -9.37 -0.51
N PHE A 92 10.59 -8.31 0.28
CA PHE A 92 10.84 -8.44 1.72
C PHE A 92 9.63 -9.02 2.45
N GLY A 93 9.82 -10.18 3.07
CA GLY A 93 8.78 -10.86 3.84
C GLY A 93 7.64 -11.46 3.00
N VAL A 94 7.78 -11.54 1.69
CA VAL A 94 6.78 -12.16 0.82
C VAL A 94 6.94 -13.68 0.84
N THR A 95 6.04 -14.32 1.57
CA THR A 95 5.95 -15.80 1.68
C THR A 95 4.58 -16.25 1.16
N SER A 96 4.42 -17.55 0.90
CA SER A 96 3.13 -18.11 0.52
C SER A 96 2.06 -17.86 1.59
N GLU A 97 2.45 -17.94 2.87
CA GLU A 97 1.55 -17.65 3.99
C GLU A 97 1.13 -16.17 4.02
N TYR A 98 2.08 -15.25 3.79
CA TYR A 98 1.79 -13.82 3.65
C TYR A 98 0.77 -13.55 2.54
N LEU A 99 0.98 -14.14 1.36
CA LEU A 99 0.06 -13.98 0.23
C LEU A 99 -1.32 -14.56 0.51
N ALA A 100 -1.39 -15.74 1.14
CA ALA A 100 -2.66 -16.43 1.45
C ALA A 100 -3.52 -15.67 2.48
N ASN A 101 -2.90 -14.85 3.34
CA ASN A 101 -3.57 -14.09 4.40
C ASN A 101 -3.92 -12.65 4.00
N ALA A 102 -3.89 -12.31 2.72
CA ALA A 102 -4.27 -11.00 2.21
C ALA A 102 -5.73 -10.96 1.73
N ASP A 103 -6.40 -9.83 1.96
CA ASP A 103 -7.66 -9.48 1.27
C ASP A 103 -7.37 -8.71 -0.03
N GLU A 104 -6.23 -8.02 -0.05
CA GLU A 104 -5.71 -7.34 -1.24
C GLU A 104 -4.18 -7.47 -1.29
N LEU A 105 -3.65 -7.86 -2.44
CA LEU A 105 -2.23 -7.90 -2.75
C LEU A 105 -1.89 -6.65 -3.57
N GLN A 106 -0.97 -5.84 -3.07
CA GLN A 106 -0.63 -4.58 -3.72
C GLN A 106 0.78 -4.60 -4.29
N ILE A 107 0.91 -4.51 -5.61
CA ILE A 107 2.20 -4.37 -6.29
C ILE A 107 2.65 -2.92 -6.16
N LYS A 108 3.81 -2.69 -5.55
CA LYS A 108 4.46 -1.38 -5.48
C LYS A 108 5.34 -1.20 -6.69
N MET A 109 4.93 -0.37 -7.67
CA MET A 109 5.73 -0.10 -8.87
C MET A 109 6.88 0.85 -8.60
N ALA A 110 6.63 1.93 -7.84
CA ALA A 110 7.62 2.96 -7.58
C ALA A 110 7.34 3.70 -6.27
N GLN A 111 8.30 4.50 -5.83
CA GLN A 111 8.21 5.42 -4.71
C GLN A 111 8.68 6.81 -5.17
N GLY A 112 7.89 7.86 -4.88
CA GLY A 112 8.15 9.21 -5.36
C GLY A 112 9.12 10.01 -4.51
N ALA A 113 9.19 9.75 -3.19
CA ALA A 113 9.96 10.56 -2.24
C ALA A 113 11.48 10.60 -2.54
N LYS A 114 12.01 9.55 -3.18
CA LYS A 114 13.43 9.46 -3.53
C LYS A 114 13.60 8.96 -4.97
N PRO A 115 13.25 9.79 -5.97
CA PRO A 115 13.39 9.40 -7.37
C PRO A 115 14.87 9.10 -7.69
N GLY A 116 15.12 7.93 -8.26
CA GLY A 116 16.48 7.47 -8.61
C GLY A 116 17.27 6.84 -7.48
N GLU A 117 16.95 7.08 -6.20
CA GLU A 117 17.68 6.52 -5.04
C GLU A 117 16.99 5.29 -4.44
N GLY A 118 15.65 5.25 -4.48
CA GLY A 118 14.87 4.21 -3.83
C GLY A 118 14.70 4.40 -2.32
N GLY A 119 14.04 3.43 -1.68
CA GLY A 119 13.88 3.37 -0.24
C GLY A 119 15.03 2.63 0.43
N GLU A 120 15.51 3.13 1.56
CA GLU A 120 16.52 2.47 2.37
C GLU A 120 16.02 2.21 3.78
N LEU A 121 16.28 1.01 4.31
CA LEU A 121 16.24 0.74 5.74
C LEU A 121 17.68 0.51 6.22
N PRO A 122 18.27 1.46 6.97
CA PRO A 122 19.65 1.36 7.39
C PRO A 122 19.87 0.18 8.36
N GLY A 123 21.05 -0.43 8.35
CA GLY A 123 21.34 -1.65 9.09
C GLY A 123 21.04 -1.58 10.59
N HIS A 124 21.27 -0.43 11.23
CA HIS A 124 20.98 -0.26 12.67
C HIS A 124 19.47 -0.39 13.00
N LYS A 125 18.57 -0.22 12.04
CA LYS A 125 17.13 -0.46 12.21
C LYS A 125 16.72 -1.90 11.90
N VAL A 126 17.59 -2.70 11.28
CA VAL A 126 17.31 -4.10 10.95
C VAL A 126 17.58 -4.97 12.18
N THR A 127 16.66 -4.90 13.13
CA THR A 127 16.68 -5.73 14.36
C THR A 127 16.44 -7.21 14.02
N PRO A 128 16.71 -8.16 14.94
CA PRO A 128 16.41 -9.57 14.71
C PRO A 128 14.95 -9.86 14.32
N LEU A 129 13.99 -9.12 14.88
CA LEU A 129 12.57 -9.24 14.51
C LEU A 129 12.34 -8.79 13.07
N ILE A 130 12.85 -7.61 12.70
CA ILE A 130 12.69 -7.06 11.35
C ILE A 130 13.39 -7.94 10.33
N ALA A 131 14.60 -8.42 10.64
CA ALA A 131 15.34 -9.32 9.77
C ALA A 131 14.56 -10.62 9.51
N ARG A 132 14.00 -11.23 10.53
CA ARG A 132 13.17 -12.44 10.41
C ARG A 132 11.93 -12.17 9.55
N THR A 133 11.21 -11.06 9.82
CA THR A 133 9.99 -10.71 9.09
C THR A 133 10.27 -10.40 7.63
N ARG A 134 11.40 -9.79 7.31
CA ARG A 134 11.80 -9.44 5.95
C ARG A 134 12.54 -10.55 5.20
N GLY A 135 12.93 -11.63 5.88
CA GLY A 135 13.73 -12.70 5.29
C GLY A 135 15.18 -12.29 5.00
N THR A 136 15.81 -11.56 5.93
CA THR A 136 17.17 -11.02 5.77
C THR A 136 18.04 -11.22 7.01
N THR A 137 19.26 -10.68 7.00
CA THR A 137 20.22 -10.76 8.10
C THR A 137 20.14 -9.51 8.99
N PRO A 138 20.12 -9.65 10.33
CA PRO A 138 20.17 -8.51 11.25
C PRO A 138 21.40 -7.64 11.02
N GLY A 139 21.22 -6.31 11.11
CA GLY A 139 22.29 -5.35 10.97
C GLY A 139 22.71 -5.01 9.54
N VAL A 140 22.16 -5.72 8.55
CA VAL A 140 22.44 -5.44 7.12
C VAL A 140 21.38 -4.49 6.56
N GLY A 141 21.81 -3.38 5.97
CA GLY A 141 20.92 -2.40 5.33
C GLY A 141 20.17 -3.01 4.15
N LEU A 142 18.95 -2.54 3.92
CA LEU A 142 18.07 -3.02 2.86
C LEU A 142 17.70 -1.88 1.94
N ILE A 143 17.80 -2.09 0.63
CA ILE A 143 17.45 -1.12 -0.40
C ILE A 143 16.30 -1.67 -1.23
N SER A 144 15.27 -0.85 -1.42
CA SER A 144 14.20 -1.09 -2.38
C SER A 144 14.43 -0.15 -3.57
N PRO A 145 14.67 -0.67 -4.78
CA PRO A 145 14.86 0.19 -5.96
C PRO A 145 13.64 1.09 -6.21
N PRO A 146 13.82 2.32 -6.75
CA PRO A 146 12.71 3.23 -7.00
C PRO A 146 11.67 2.66 -7.96
N PRO A 147 12.02 2.09 -9.12
CA PRO A 147 11.10 1.31 -9.93
C PRO A 147 11.13 -0.16 -9.52
N HIS A 148 10.06 -0.89 -9.79
CA HIS A 148 10.04 -2.34 -9.65
C HIS A 148 10.98 -2.96 -10.68
N HIS A 149 12.14 -3.47 -10.24
CA HIS A 149 13.29 -3.77 -11.12
C HIS A 149 13.14 -5.02 -12.00
N ASP A 150 12.09 -5.79 -11.82
CA ASP A 150 11.77 -7.00 -12.59
C ASP A 150 10.50 -6.85 -13.46
N ILE A 151 9.98 -5.63 -13.58
CA ILE A 151 8.83 -5.29 -14.43
C ILE A 151 9.26 -4.21 -15.42
N TYR A 152 9.39 -4.58 -16.70
CA TYR A 152 9.84 -3.69 -17.77
C TYR A 152 8.77 -3.45 -18.84
N SER A 153 7.66 -4.19 -18.77
CA SER A 153 6.56 -4.08 -19.74
C SER A 153 5.21 -4.30 -19.04
N ILE A 154 4.13 -4.00 -19.77
CA ILE A 154 2.76 -4.32 -19.32
C ILE A 154 2.57 -5.83 -19.24
N GLU A 155 3.22 -6.58 -20.08
CA GLU A 155 3.18 -8.05 -20.12
C GLU A 155 3.81 -8.64 -18.87
N ASP A 156 4.97 -8.14 -18.42
CA ASP A 156 5.60 -8.55 -17.16
C ASP A 156 4.67 -8.28 -15.97
N LEU A 157 4.04 -7.10 -15.95
CA LEU A 157 3.07 -6.75 -14.92
C LEU A 157 1.86 -7.68 -14.95
N ALA A 158 1.33 -7.96 -16.14
CA ALA A 158 0.20 -8.87 -16.31
C ALA A 158 0.53 -10.28 -15.82
N GLN A 159 1.75 -10.77 -16.06
CA GLN A 159 2.22 -12.04 -15.54
C GLN A 159 2.26 -12.05 -14.01
N LEU A 160 2.83 -11.01 -13.39
CA LEU A 160 2.87 -10.91 -11.92
C LEU A 160 1.46 -10.84 -11.33
N ILE A 161 0.55 -10.08 -11.94
CA ILE A 161 -0.86 -10.02 -11.51
C ILE A 161 -1.50 -11.41 -11.58
N HIS A 162 -1.28 -12.13 -12.67
CA HIS A 162 -1.79 -13.49 -12.85
C HIS A 162 -1.26 -14.44 -11.77
N ASP A 163 0.03 -14.40 -11.50
CA ASP A 163 0.68 -15.28 -10.51
C ASP A 163 0.16 -14.98 -9.09
N LEU A 164 -0.01 -13.71 -8.74
CA LEU A 164 -0.60 -13.31 -7.46
C LEU A 164 -2.05 -13.76 -7.32
N LYS A 165 -2.85 -13.66 -8.38
CA LYS A 165 -4.23 -14.20 -8.40
C LYS A 165 -4.26 -15.72 -8.31
N ALA A 166 -3.26 -16.40 -8.85
CA ALA A 166 -3.11 -17.86 -8.70
C ALA A 166 -2.72 -18.24 -7.27
N ALA A 167 -1.84 -17.47 -6.64
CA ALA A 167 -1.41 -17.68 -5.25
C ALA A 167 -2.54 -17.45 -4.24
N ASN A 168 -3.38 -16.43 -4.47
CA ASN A 168 -4.56 -16.15 -3.65
C ASN A 168 -5.75 -15.70 -4.51
N ARG A 169 -6.60 -16.65 -4.87
CA ARG A 169 -7.79 -16.40 -5.74
C ARG A 169 -8.86 -15.53 -5.10
N ARG A 170 -8.85 -15.34 -3.79
CA ARG A 170 -9.82 -14.52 -3.06
C ARG A 170 -9.38 -13.08 -2.91
N ALA A 171 -8.07 -12.83 -2.94
CA ALA A 171 -7.55 -11.49 -2.82
C ALA A 171 -7.70 -10.71 -4.12
N ARG A 172 -8.02 -9.42 -4.01
CA ARG A 172 -7.87 -8.49 -5.12
C ARG A 172 -6.39 -8.21 -5.35
N VAL A 173 -6.02 -7.89 -6.58
CA VAL A 173 -4.67 -7.43 -6.91
C VAL A 173 -4.73 -5.97 -7.31
N SER A 174 -4.07 -5.12 -6.53
CA SER A 174 -3.92 -3.70 -6.84
C SER A 174 -2.50 -3.36 -7.27
N VAL A 175 -2.38 -2.26 -8.01
CA VAL A 175 -1.09 -1.72 -8.44
C VAL A 175 -0.98 -0.29 -7.97
N LYS A 176 0.06 0.00 -7.19
CA LYS A 176 0.36 1.34 -6.69
C LYS A 176 1.31 2.06 -7.63
N LEU A 177 0.86 3.19 -8.14
CA LEU A 177 1.61 4.13 -8.96
C LEU A 177 1.90 5.41 -8.17
N VAL A 178 2.83 6.21 -8.66
CA VAL A 178 3.15 7.54 -8.12
C VAL A 178 2.48 8.61 -8.95
N SER A 179 2.00 9.68 -8.31
CA SER A 179 1.44 10.84 -8.97
C SER A 179 2.56 11.64 -9.65
N GLU A 180 2.69 11.44 -10.95
CA GLU A 180 3.68 12.10 -11.81
C GLU A 180 3.07 12.39 -13.19
N VAL A 181 3.77 13.19 -13.97
CA VAL A 181 3.36 13.49 -15.34
C VAL A 181 3.36 12.19 -16.16
N GLY A 182 2.24 11.90 -16.83
CA GLY A 182 2.11 10.66 -17.62
C GLY A 182 1.51 9.47 -16.87
N VAL A 183 1.25 9.57 -15.56
CA VAL A 183 0.67 8.46 -14.77
C VAL A 183 -0.63 7.92 -15.36
N GLY A 184 -1.42 8.74 -16.04
CA GLY A 184 -2.65 8.29 -16.71
C GLY A 184 -2.40 7.25 -17.80
N VAL A 185 -1.31 7.39 -18.56
CA VAL A 185 -0.91 6.41 -19.59
C VAL A 185 -0.47 5.10 -18.93
N ILE A 186 0.30 5.20 -17.85
CA ILE A 186 0.73 4.03 -17.06
C ILE A 186 -0.49 3.32 -16.47
N ALA A 187 -1.43 4.08 -15.89
CA ALA A 187 -2.67 3.53 -15.33
C ALA A 187 -3.53 2.81 -16.38
N ALA A 188 -3.60 3.33 -17.60
CA ALA A 188 -4.28 2.64 -18.70
C ALA A 188 -3.62 1.29 -19.02
N GLY A 189 -2.28 1.23 -19.00
CA GLY A 189 -1.54 -0.03 -19.13
C GLY A 189 -1.84 -1.01 -18.00
N VAL A 190 -1.87 -0.54 -16.75
CA VAL A 190 -2.22 -1.34 -15.57
C VAL A 190 -3.65 -1.90 -15.67
N ALA A 191 -4.60 -1.09 -16.11
CA ALA A 191 -5.97 -1.55 -16.35
C ALA A 191 -6.01 -2.64 -17.44
N LYS A 192 -5.25 -2.47 -18.53
CA LYS A 192 -5.11 -3.47 -19.59
C LYS A 192 -4.49 -4.78 -19.07
N ALA A 193 -3.56 -4.70 -18.11
CA ALA A 193 -2.97 -5.86 -17.43
C ALA A 193 -3.93 -6.55 -16.45
N LYS A 194 -5.18 -6.07 -16.32
CA LYS A 194 -6.26 -6.65 -15.51
C LYS A 194 -6.02 -6.61 -14.00
N ALA A 195 -5.40 -5.54 -13.50
CA ALA A 195 -5.45 -5.23 -12.08
C ALA A 195 -6.89 -4.94 -11.65
N ASP A 196 -7.25 -5.35 -10.42
CA ASP A 196 -8.58 -5.12 -9.86
C ASP A 196 -8.75 -3.70 -9.31
N HIS A 197 -7.61 -3.05 -8.94
CA HIS A 197 -7.60 -1.73 -8.35
C HIS A 197 -6.29 -1.02 -8.72
N ILE A 198 -6.36 0.28 -8.95
CA ILE A 198 -5.20 1.14 -9.20
C ILE A 198 -5.15 2.19 -8.11
N VAL A 199 -4.00 2.27 -7.43
CA VAL A 199 -3.74 3.30 -6.41
C VAL A 199 -2.75 4.30 -6.99
N ILE A 200 -3.15 5.57 -7.05
CA ILE A 200 -2.25 6.66 -7.39
C ILE A 200 -1.92 7.37 -6.07
N SER A 201 -0.71 7.17 -5.58
CA SER A 201 -0.24 7.80 -4.35
C SER A 201 0.09 9.27 -4.58
N GLY A 202 0.30 10.03 -3.48
CA GLY A 202 0.83 11.38 -3.59
C GLY A 202 2.23 11.41 -4.21
N GLY A 203 2.74 12.64 -4.47
CA GLY A 203 4.06 12.82 -5.08
C GLY A 203 5.21 12.23 -4.25
N ASP A 204 5.01 12.12 -2.95
CA ASP A 204 6.01 11.52 -2.04
C ASP A 204 5.96 9.98 -2.00
N GLY A 205 4.98 9.38 -2.61
CA GLY A 205 4.90 7.92 -2.77
C GLY A 205 3.91 7.16 -1.90
#